data_904689b4d4877df948ac34e169305b48
#
_entry.id   904689b4d4877df948ac34e169305b48
#
_cell.length_a   1.000
_cell.length_b   1.000
_cell.length_c   1.000
_cell.angle_alpha   90.00
_cell.angle_beta   90.00
_cell.angle_gamma   90.00
#
_symmetry.space_group_name_H-M   'P 1'
#
loop_
_entity.id
_entity.type
_entity.pdbx_description
1 polymer ?
#
loop_
_entity_poly.entity_id
_entity_poly.type
_entity_poly.pdbx_seq_one_letter_code
_entity_poly.pdbx_strand_id
1 'polypeptide(L)'
;MQVNGRHTHAFFNPAGIVFELRCFRSAPGINAEGAPTDEFSWFPGCRWQIALCSSCRTHLGWLFTGARSFAGLISGRIKISPAHD
;
A
#
# COMPACT_ATOMS: atom_id res chain seq x y z
N MET A 1 7.88 -3.78 7.24
CA MET A 1 7.06 -4.99 7.52
C MET A 1 7.21 -5.97 6.39
N GLN A 2 7.38 -7.22 6.70
CA GLN A 2 7.41 -8.26 5.68
C GLN A 2 6.01 -8.82 5.43
N VAL A 3 5.66 -8.93 4.17
CA VAL A 3 4.46 -9.63 3.72
C VAL A 3 4.93 -10.69 2.72
N ASN A 4 4.54 -11.95 2.95
CA ASN A 4 5.02 -13.08 2.15
C ASN A 4 6.56 -13.14 2.08
N GLY A 5 7.23 -12.81 3.19
CA GLY A 5 8.68 -12.88 3.33
C GLY A 5 9.47 -11.71 2.76
N ARG A 6 8.80 -10.63 2.30
CA ARG A 6 9.47 -9.50 1.67
C ARG A 6 8.92 -8.18 2.18
N HIS A 7 9.82 -7.17 2.28
CA HIS A 7 9.43 -5.80 2.61
C HIS A 7 8.90 -5.03 1.40
N THR A 8 9.37 -5.37 0.21
CA THR A 8 9.00 -4.70 -1.03
C THR A 8 8.46 -5.69 -2.05
N HIS A 9 7.55 -5.21 -2.88
CA HIS A 9 6.92 -5.99 -3.93
C HIS A 9 6.78 -5.12 -5.17
N ALA A 10 6.85 -5.73 -6.34
CA ALA A 10 6.57 -5.06 -7.60
C ALA A 10 5.36 -5.73 -8.26
N PHE A 11 4.37 -4.93 -8.63
CA PHE A 11 3.14 -5.42 -9.23
C PHE A 11 2.75 -4.57 -10.43
N PHE A 12 2.00 -5.19 -11.36
CA PHE A 12 1.34 -4.49 -12.45
C PHE A 12 -0.10 -4.19 -12.07
N ASN A 13 -0.57 -2.99 -12.39
CA ASN A 13 -2.01 -2.73 -12.35
C ASN A 13 -2.67 -3.26 -13.65
N PRO A 14 -4.02 -3.23 -13.77
CA PRO A 14 -4.70 -3.69 -14.98
C PRO A 14 -4.29 -2.95 -16.26
N ALA A 15 -3.79 -1.71 -16.14
CA ALA A 15 -3.29 -0.94 -17.28
C ALA A 15 -1.83 -1.28 -17.65
N GLY A 16 -1.19 -2.21 -16.92
CA GLY A 16 0.18 -2.63 -17.19
C GLY A 16 1.25 -1.72 -16.58
N ILE A 17 0.87 -0.79 -15.71
CA ILE A 17 1.83 0.08 -15.02
C ILE A 17 2.41 -0.67 -13.83
N VAL A 18 3.74 -0.68 -13.70
CA VAL A 18 4.44 -1.32 -12.59
C VAL A 18 4.51 -0.36 -11.41
N PHE A 19 4.15 -0.85 -10.23
CA PHE A 19 4.35 -0.15 -8.98
C PHE A 19 5.26 -0.96 -8.07
N GLU A 20 6.27 -0.32 -7.50
CA GLU A 20 7.06 -0.90 -6.42
C GLU A 20 6.46 -0.42 -5.10
N LEU A 21 6.03 -1.38 -4.28
CA LEU A 21 5.41 -1.10 -2.99
C LEU A 21 6.34 -1.53 -1.86
N ARG A 22 6.42 -0.71 -0.84
CA ARG A 22 7.01 -1.08 0.44
C ARG A 22 5.89 -1.24 1.46
N CYS A 23 5.95 -2.30 2.24
CA CYS A 23 4.90 -2.64 3.20
C CYS A 23 5.20 -2.07 4.57
N PHE A 24 4.17 -1.49 5.20
CA PHE A 24 4.24 -0.90 6.55
C PHE A 24 3.08 -1.42 7.37
N ARG A 25 3.34 -1.75 8.63
CA ARG A 25 2.29 -2.16 9.56
C ARG A 25 1.30 -1.04 9.82
N SER A 26 1.80 0.19 9.93
CA SER A 26 0.98 1.38 10.02
C SER A 26 1.67 2.52 9.30
N ALA A 27 0.90 3.49 8.84
CA ALA A 27 1.41 4.64 8.11
C ALA A 27 0.61 5.88 8.52
N PRO A 28 1.11 6.65 9.50
CA PRO A 28 0.46 7.89 9.90
C PRO A 28 0.40 8.87 8.73
N GLY A 29 -0.62 9.72 8.71
CA GLY A 29 -0.76 10.74 7.68
C GLY A 29 -1.38 10.22 6.38
N ILE A 30 -2.07 9.10 6.43
CA ILE A 30 -2.75 8.49 5.29
C ILE A 30 -4.24 8.41 5.55
N ASN A 31 -5.02 8.74 4.53
CA ASN A 31 -6.47 8.50 4.53
C ASN A 31 -6.82 7.42 3.50
N ALA A 32 -7.68 6.50 3.91
CA ALA A 32 -8.27 5.53 3.01
C ALA A 32 -9.40 6.18 2.22
N GLU A 33 -9.50 5.87 0.94
CA GLU A 33 -10.57 6.36 0.09
C GLU A 33 -11.23 5.22 -0.66
N GLY A 34 -12.54 5.28 -0.77
CA GLY A 34 -13.37 4.26 -1.42
C GLY A 34 -13.68 3.09 -0.51
N ALA A 35 -14.60 2.24 -0.97
CA ALA A 35 -14.94 1.00 -0.27
C ALA A 35 -13.85 -0.05 -0.49
N PRO A 36 -13.53 -0.87 0.53
CA PRO A 36 -12.62 -1.98 0.33
C PRO A 36 -13.13 -2.93 -0.76
N THR A 37 -12.22 -3.37 -1.63
CA THR A 37 -12.54 -4.29 -2.71
C THR A 37 -11.43 -5.32 -2.86
N ASP A 38 -11.79 -6.54 -3.24
CA ASP A 38 -10.83 -7.58 -3.57
C ASP A 38 -10.55 -7.68 -5.08
N GLU A 39 -11.23 -6.87 -5.87
CA GLU A 39 -11.06 -6.86 -7.32
C GLU A 39 -9.63 -6.48 -7.69
N PHE A 40 -8.95 -7.34 -8.46
CA PHE A 40 -7.54 -7.16 -8.84
C PHE A 40 -6.57 -7.05 -7.67
N SER A 41 -6.91 -7.58 -6.50
CA SER A 41 -6.01 -7.49 -5.34
C SER A 41 -4.70 -8.23 -5.62
N TRP A 42 -3.59 -7.56 -5.29
CA TRP A 42 -2.26 -8.14 -5.43
C TRP A 42 -1.89 -9.11 -4.29
N PHE A 43 -2.64 -9.06 -3.20
CA PHE A 43 -2.41 -9.93 -2.05
C PHE A 43 -3.65 -10.79 -1.83
N PRO A 44 -3.59 -12.08 -2.18
CA PRO A 44 -4.73 -12.98 -2.00
C PRO A 44 -5.23 -12.97 -0.56
N GLY A 45 -6.55 -12.93 -0.40
CA GLY A 45 -7.18 -12.83 0.91
C GLY A 45 -7.27 -11.41 1.46
N CYS A 46 -6.74 -10.42 0.78
CA CYS A 46 -6.82 -9.01 1.18
C CYS A 46 -7.69 -8.21 0.24
N ARG A 47 -8.41 -7.25 0.82
CA ARG A 47 -9.10 -6.19 0.09
C ARG A 47 -8.22 -4.95 0.13
N TRP A 48 -8.42 -4.03 -0.81
CA TRP A 48 -7.64 -2.82 -0.86
C TRP A 48 -8.53 -1.57 -0.93
N GLN A 49 -7.99 -0.49 -0.42
CA GLN A 49 -8.51 0.87 -0.59
C GLN A 49 -7.37 1.75 -1.04
N ILE A 50 -7.68 2.83 -1.76
CA ILE A 50 -6.69 3.83 -2.14
C ILE A 50 -6.19 4.54 -0.89
N ALA A 51 -4.88 4.71 -0.76
CA ALA A 51 -4.24 5.46 0.31
C ALA A 51 -3.78 6.81 -0.21
N LEU A 52 -4.33 7.88 0.35
CA LEU A 52 -4.00 9.26 -0.01
C LEU A 52 -3.26 9.93 1.13
N CYS A 53 -2.37 10.86 0.79
CA CYS A 53 -1.77 11.75 1.78
C CYS A 53 -2.87 12.60 2.44
N SER A 54 -2.93 12.63 3.76
CA SER A 54 -3.94 13.40 4.49
C SER A 54 -3.76 14.91 4.31
N SER A 55 -2.57 15.37 3.99
CA SER A 55 -2.28 16.79 3.80
C SER A 55 -2.55 17.28 2.39
N CYS A 56 -2.04 16.58 1.38
CA CYS A 56 -2.09 17.05 -0.01
C CYS A 56 -2.89 16.16 -0.95
N ARG A 57 -3.42 15.04 -0.44
CA ARG A 57 -4.22 14.06 -1.18
C ARG A 57 -3.49 13.38 -2.34
N THR A 58 -2.19 13.42 -2.36
CA THR A 58 -1.40 12.65 -3.31
C THR A 58 -1.66 11.16 -3.10
N HIS A 59 -1.82 10.42 -4.18
CA HIS A 59 -1.94 8.97 -4.13
C HIS A 59 -0.60 8.36 -3.73
N LEU A 60 -0.54 7.75 -2.56
CA LEU A 60 0.68 7.18 -1.99
C LEU A 60 0.76 5.66 -2.11
N GLY A 61 -0.37 5.01 -2.32
CA GLY A 61 -0.43 3.57 -2.42
C GLY A 61 -1.80 3.03 -2.06
N TRP A 62 -1.82 1.95 -1.31
CA TRP A 62 -3.06 1.25 -0.95
C TRP A 62 -2.99 0.76 0.49
N LEU A 63 -4.17 0.68 1.12
CA LEU A 63 -4.35 0.03 2.40
C LEU A 63 -4.97 -1.34 2.14
N PHE A 64 -4.34 -2.37 2.68
CA PHE A 64 -4.81 -3.75 2.55
C PHE A 64 -5.38 -4.23 3.87
N THR A 65 -6.56 -4.87 3.81
CA THR A 65 -7.25 -5.42 4.98
C THR A 65 -7.81 -6.80 4.63
N GLY A 66 -8.13 -7.57 5.65
CA GLY A 66 -8.66 -8.92 5.49
C GLY A 66 -7.79 -9.92 6.21
N ALA A 67 -7.19 -10.87 5.48
CA ALA A 67 -6.30 -11.86 6.07
C ALA A 67 -5.12 -11.21 6.79
N ARG A 68 -4.69 -10.05 6.31
CA ARG A 68 -3.68 -9.18 6.93
C ARG A 68 -4.09 -7.74 6.78
N SER A 69 -3.56 -6.87 7.66
CA SER A 69 -3.78 -5.43 7.56
C SER A 69 -2.44 -4.71 7.51
N PHE A 70 -2.20 -3.98 6.44
CA PHE A 70 -0.96 -3.25 6.24
C PHE A 70 -1.15 -2.18 5.15
N ALA A 71 -0.20 -1.25 5.08
CA ALA A 71 -0.13 -0.27 4.00
C ALA A 71 0.94 -0.70 3.00
N GLY A 72 0.60 -0.73 1.72
CA GLY A 72 1.55 -0.89 0.63
C GLY A 72 1.74 0.46 -0.04
N LEU A 73 2.87 1.12 0.21
CA LEU A 73 3.12 2.46 -0.29
C LEU A 73 4.13 2.45 -1.43
N ILE A 74 3.89 3.30 -2.42
CA ILE A 74 4.74 3.41 -3.60
C ILE A 74 6.06 4.01 -3.18
N SER A 75 7.14 3.25 -3.32
CA SER A 75 8.47 3.58 -2.78
C SER A 75 8.97 4.96 -3.22
N GLY A 76 8.71 5.34 -4.48
CA GLY A 76 9.16 6.63 -5.00
C GLY A 76 8.35 7.84 -4.56
N ARG A 77 7.26 7.63 -3.83
CA ARG A 77 6.35 8.71 -3.40
C ARG A 77 6.40 8.99 -1.91
N ILE A 78 7.24 8.30 -1.17
CA ILE A 78 7.34 8.41 0.28
C ILE A 78 8.78 8.64 0.69
N LYS A 79 8.95 9.21 1.90
CA LYS A 79 10.24 9.26 2.59
C LYS A 79 10.22 8.27 3.73
N ILE A 80 11.26 7.47 3.83
CA ILE A 80 11.40 6.47 4.88
C ILE A 80 12.45 6.96 5.85
N SER A 81 12.02 7.14 7.11
CA SER A 81 12.95 7.47 8.18
C SER A 81 13.71 6.20 8.58
N PRO A 82 15.06 6.20 8.59
CA PRO A 82 15.80 5.02 8.98
C PRO A 82 15.49 4.49 10.37
N ALA A 83 15.05 5.37 11.27
CA ALA A 83 14.74 5.01 12.66
C ALA A 83 13.40 4.29 12.82
N HIS A 84 12.55 4.28 11.80
CA HIS A 84 11.17 3.81 11.89
C HIS A 84 10.83 2.69 10.93
N ASP A 85 11.81 2.11 10.34
CA ASP A 85 11.57 1.07 9.37
C ASP A 85 11.23 -0.28 9.97
#